data_8baf99cfd3c3bc8e697f4aac988390bd
#
_entry.id   8baf99cfd3c3bc8e697f4aac988390bd
#
_cell.length_a   1.000
_cell.length_b   1.000
_cell.length_c   1.000
_cell.angle_alpha   90.00
_cell.angle_beta   90.00
_cell.angle_gamma   90.00
#
_symmetry.space_group_name_H-M   'P 1'
#
loop_
_entity.id
_entity.type
_entity.pdbx_description
1 polymer ?
#
loop_
_entity_poly.entity_id
_entity_poly.type
_entity_poly.pdbx_seq_one_letter_code
_entity_poly.pdbx_strand_id
1 'polypeptide(L)'
;MFTLVNNVSALKRGAIGLACLLMVSTSQAYHHARCAVDDRDREVCLHDPARRIATLSPGATELTYAAGAGSQVVAVVSYSDYPPEAKEVASVGSHTRIDLERLVGLAPDLVIGWVTGNPAEQLDTLEALGIPVFYIEPRDMEGVASAIERLARLAGTEAAGQAVADRFRNTMDALENRYGDRAPVPTFYQVWDEPLMSVNDQHLIGQVVQICGGQNVFGELARLVPRIDDEAVLAANPEAIIAGGMGEENRHWLNHWQQYSHLAAVAKDNLFFVPPSLIQRPTPRLMEGTQLLCEKLEIARQKREHR
;
A
#
# COMPACT_ATOMS: atom_id res chain seq x y z
N MET A 1 -37.46 106.50 -20.30
CA MET A 1 -37.99 106.51 -18.95
C MET A 1 -38.22 105.11 -18.56
N PHE A 2 -37.66 104.64 -17.56
CA PHE A 2 -37.32 103.34 -17.05
C PHE A 2 -38.37 102.25 -17.16
N THR A 3 -37.94 101.07 -17.60
CA THR A 3 -38.69 99.83 -17.40
C THR A 3 -37.68 98.74 -17.03
N LEU A 4 -37.84 98.17 -15.83
CA LEU A 4 -37.09 97.04 -15.28
C LEU A 4 -37.72 95.76 -15.78
N VAL A 5 -36.93 94.86 -16.26
CA VAL A 5 -37.29 93.47 -16.62
C VAL A 5 -36.63 92.50 -15.61
N ASN A 6 -37.51 91.82 -14.88
CA ASN A 6 -37.08 90.68 -13.99
C ASN A 6 -36.94 89.39 -14.81
N ASN A 7 -35.85 88.73 -14.68
CA ASN A 7 -35.60 87.44 -15.30
C ASN A 7 -35.47 86.39 -14.20
N VAL A 8 -36.39 85.47 -14.12
CA VAL A 8 -36.43 84.32 -13.22
C VAL A 8 -35.85 83.10 -13.90
N SER A 9 -34.67 82.71 -13.53
CA SER A 9 -34.02 81.49 -14.00
C SER A 9 -34.46 80.25 -13.23
N ALA A 10 -35.05 79.26 -13.91
CA ALA A 10 -35.46 77.97 -13.40
C ALA A 10 -34.24 77.04 -13.23
N LEU A 11 -34.04 76.57 -12.03
CA LEU A 11 -33.03 75.53 -11.70
C LEU A 11 -33.51 74.16 -12.10
N LYS A 12 -32.92 73.51 -13.09
CA LYS A 12 -33.11 72.08 -13.39
C LYS A 12 -32.24 71.25 -12.49
N ARG A 13 -32.85 70.48 -11.58
CA ARG A 13 -32.17 69.44 -10.81
C ARG A 13 -31.95 68.22 -11.69
N GLY A 14 -30.70 67.96 -12.07
CA GLY A 14 -30.28 66.70 -12.69
C GLY A 14 -30.10 65.63 -11.64
N ALA A 15 -30.85 64.58 -11.71
CA ALA A 15 -30.62 63.36 -10.93
C ALA A 15 -29.47 62.55 -11.54
N ILE A 16 -28.36 62.48 -10.85
CA ILE A 16 -27.24 61.58 -11.21
C ILE A 16 -27.59 60.20 -10.64
N GLY A 17 -28.05 59.28 -11.49
CA GLY A 17 -28.21 57.87 -11.16
C GLY A 17 -26.86 57.19 -11.06
N LEU A 18 -26.45 56.84 -9.82
CA LEU A 18 -25.26 56.04 -9.54
C LEU A 18 -25.60 54.55 -9.83
N ALA A 19 -25.29 54.06 -11.03
CA ALA A 19 -25.34 52.64 -11.36
C ALA A 19 -24.19 51.91 -10.70
N CYS A 20 -24.45 51.25 -9.55
CA CYS A 20 -23.49 50.27 -8.96
C CYS A 20 -23.46 49.03 -9.85
N LEU A 21 -22.43 48.89 -10.72
CA LEU A 21 -22.07 47.66 -11.37
C LEU A 21 -21.51 46.69 -10.30
N LEU A 22 -22.34 45.75 -9.86
CA LEU A 22 -21.88 44.59 -9.11
C LEU A 22 -21.07 43.69 -10.07
N MET A 23 -19.75 43.83 -10.06
CA MET A 23 -18.84 42.84 -10.65
C MET A 23 -18.96 41.58 -9.81
N VAL A 24 -19.74 40.60 -10.26
CA VAL A 24 -19.65 39.23 -9.75
C VAL A 24 -18.36 38.66 -10.25
N SER A 25 -17.32 38.70 -9.41
CA SER A 25 -16.09 37.96 -9.67
C SER A 25 -16.42 36.47 -9.55
N THR A 26 -16.66 35.83 -10.68
CA THR A 26 -16.64 34.36 -10.76
C THR A 26 -15.20 33.94 -10.53
N SER A 27 -14.86 33.56 -9.30
CA SER A 27 -13.62 32.84 -9.03
C SER A 27 -13.73 31.49 -9.76
N GLN A 28 -13.14 31.42 -10.96
CA GLN A 28 -12.85 30.15 -11.58
C GLN A 28 -11.87 29.44 -10.66
N ALA A 29 -12.36 28.46 -9.91
CA ALA A 29 -11.51 27.51 -9.23
C ALA A 29 -10.72 26.79 -10.34
N TYR A 30 -9.46 27.12 -10.47
CA TYR A 30 -8.53 26.34 -11.29
C TYR A 30 -8.46 24.97 -10.65
N HIS A 31 -9.21 24.01 -11.18
CA HIS A 31 -9.05 22.61 -10.83
C HIS A 31 -7.69 22.19 -11.36
N HIS A 32 -6.69 22.19 -10.48
CA HIS A 32 -5.41 21.59 -10.80
C HIS A 32 -5.61 20.08 -10.97
N ALA A 33 -5.24 19.57 -12.14
CA ALA A 33 -5.23 18.14 -12.39
C ALA A 33 -4.48 17.41 -11.26
N ARG A 34 -5.03 16.30 -10.79
CA ARG A 34 -4.41 15.48 -9.76
C ARG A 34 -3.53 14.45 -10.43
N CYS A 35 -2.22 14.68 -10.37
CA CYS A 35 -1.23 13.81 -11.00
C CYS A 35 -0.42 13.06 -9.96
N ALA A 36 -0.11 11.81 -10.26
CA ALA A 36 0.84 11.00 -9.51
C ALA A 36 1.60 10.07 -10.47
N VAL A 37 2.87 9.79 -10.15
CA VAL A 37 3.69 8.82 -10.89
C VAL A 37 3.43 7.43 -10.33
N ASP A 38 3.12 6.47 -11.19
CA ASP A 38 2.88 5.07 -10.82
C ASP A 38 4.20 4.26 -10.73
N ASP A 39 4.12 3.00 -10.30
CA ASP A 39 5.31 2.14 -10.17
C ASP A 39 5.78 1.53 -11.52
N ARG A 40 5.28 2.05 -12.65
CA ARG A 40 5.79 1.88 -14.01
C ARG A 40 6.45 3.16 -14.54
N ASP A 41 6.74 4.14 -13.67
CA ASP A 41 7.28 5.46 -14.01
C ASP A 41 6.38 6.27 -14.98
N ARG A 42 5.06 6.06 -14.93
CA ARG A 42 4.10 6.80 -15.78
C ARG A 42 3.33 7.80 -14.93
N GLU A 43 3.19 9.01 -15.42
CA GLU A 43 2.33 10.01 -14.79
C GLU A 43 0.87 9.76 -15.16
N VAL A 44 0.02 9.56 -14.14
CA VAL A 44 -1.42 9.44 -14.28
C VAL A 44 -2.06 10.69 -13.70
N CYS A 45 -2.82 11.40 -14.54
CA CYS A 45 -3.49 12.65 -14.17
C CYS A 45 -5.00 12.49 -14.28
N LEU A 46 -5.71 12.88 -13.24
CA LEU A 46 -7.16 12.96 -13.22
C LEU A 46 -7.61 14.43 -13.18
N HIS A 47 -8.66 14.77 -13.91
CA HIS A 47 -9.23 16.12 -13.88
C HIS A 47 -9.85 16.42 -12.51
N ASP A 48 -10.59 15.46 -11.95
CA ASP A 48 -11.23 15.51 -10.64
C ASP A 48 -10.74 14.37 -9.77
N PRO A 49 -10.87 14.44 -8.43
CA PRO A 49 -10.56 13.30 -7.56
C PRO A 49 -11.34 12.06 -7.98
N ALA A 50 -10.67 10.92 -8.01
CA ALA A 50 -11.31 9.64 -8.27
C ALA A 50 -12.47 9.41 -7.29
N ARG A 51 -13.63 9.01 -7.79
CA ARG A 51 -14.82 8.74 -6.98
C ARG A 51 -15.28 7.29 -7.08
N ARG A 52 -14.79 6.58 -8.08
CA ARG A 52 -15.16 5.20 -8.39
C ARG A 52 -13.90 4.39 -8.69
N ILE A 53 -13.29 3.87 -7.64
CA ILE A 53 -11.99 3.20 -7.72
C ILE A 53 -12.22 1.68 -7.78
N ALA A 54 -11.59 1.01 -8.76
CA ALA A 54 -11.49 -0.43 -8.80
C ALA A 54 -10.08 -0.86 -8.39
N THR A 55 -9.97 -1.83 -7.47
CA THR A 55 -8.68 -2.33 -6.98
C THR A 55 -8.48 -3.78 -7.40
N LEU A 56 -7.37 -4.08 -8.08
CA LEU A 56 -7.15 -5.36 -8.73
C LEU A 56 -6.17 -6.29 -7.99
N SER A 57 -5.91 -5.99 -6.71
CA SER A 57 -5.23 -6.90 -5.78
C SER A 57 -5.67 -6.63 -4.35
N PRO A 58 -5.57 -7.62 -3.43
CA PRO A 58 -5.85 -7.38 -2.02
C PRO A 58 -5.00 -6.27 -1.41
N GLY A 59 -3.70 -6.20 -1.76
CA GLY A 59 -2.81 -5.11 -1.33
C GLY A 59 -3.25 -3.74 -1.85
N ALA A 60 -3.69 -3.64 -3.11
CA ALA A 60 -4.24 -2.41 -3.67
C ALA A 60 -5.49 -1.95 -2.92
N THR A 61 -6.35 -2.90 -2.53
CA THR A 61 -7.53 -2.61 -1.72
C THR A 61 -7.12 -2.00 -0.37
N GLU A 62 -6.24 -2.67 0.36
CA GLU A 62 -5.77 -2.20 1.67
C GLU A 62 -5.10 -0.81 1.59
N LEU A 63 -4.24 -0.58 0.58
CA LEU A 63 -3.58 0.70 0.37
C LEU A 63 -4.58 1.82 0.04
N THR A 64 -5.60 1.52 -0.78
CA THR A 64 -6.65 2.49 -1.13
C THR A 64 -7.49 2.87 0.09
N TYR A 65 -7.85 1.92 0.93
CA TYR A 65 -8.53 2.20 2.21
C TYR A 65 -7.63 3.00 3.16
N ALA A 66 -6.35 2.64 3.25
CA ALA A 66 -5.36 3.36 4.06
C ALA A 66 -5.13 4.81 3.58
N ALA A 67 -5.24 5.06 2.28
CA ALA A 67 -5.23 6.39 1.70
C ALA A 67 -6.47 7.23 2.04
N GLY A 68 -7.44 6.67 2.77
CA GLY A 68 -8.71 7.34 3.12
C GLY A 68 -9.76 7.30 2.01
N ALA A 69 -9.54 6.51 0.96
CA ALA A 69 -10.39 6.44 -0.22
C ALA A 69 -11.36 5.22 -0.21
N GLY A 70 -11.54 4.57 0.94
CA GLY A 70 -12.34 3.35 1.05
C GLY A 70 -13.79 3.50 0.57
N SER A 71 -14.44 4.64 0.86
CA SER A 71 -15.81 4.93 0.39
C SER A 71 -15.94 5.12 -1.13
N GLN A 72 -14.82 5.29 -1.83
CA GLN A 72 -14.74 5.45 -3.29
C GLN A 72 -14.51 4.10 -4.00
N VAL A 73 -14.18 3.02 -3.24
CA VAL A 73 -13.94 1.70 -3.81
C VAL A 73 -15.26 1.07 -4.25
N VAL A 74 -15.40 0.80 -5.56
CA VAL A 74 -16.60 0.22 -6.15
C VAL A 74 -16.41 -1.22 -6.66
N ALA A 75 -15.16 -1.64 -6.81
CA ALA A 75 -14.81 -2.99 -7.25
C ALA A 75 -13.52 -3.48 -6.58
N VAL A 76 -13.53 -4.75 -6.22
CA VAL A 76 -12.38 -5.47 -5.65
C VAL A 76 -12.21 -6.82 -6.33
N VAL A 77 -11.08 -7.48 -6.11
CA VAL A 77 -10.86 -8.88 -6.51
C VAL A 77 -10.96 -9.83 -5.31
N SER A 78 -10.98 -11.14 -5.58
CA SER A 78 -10.98 -12.18 -4.55
C SER A 78 -9.87 -11.95 -3.51
N TYR A 79 -10.14 -12.31 -2.26
CA TYR A 79 -9.25 -12.12 -1.11
C TYR A 79 -8.99 -10.67 -0.70
N SER A 80 -9.76 -9.70 -1.20
CA SER A 80 -9.80 -8.32 -0.70
C SER A 80 -10.69 -8.28 0.54
N ASP A 81 -10.15 -8.73 1.66
CA ASP A 81 -10.87 -9.02 2.90
C ASP A 81 -10.56 -8.05 4.05
N TYR A 82 -9.68 -7.09 3.80
CA TYR A 82 -9.30 -6.07 4.75
C TYR A 82 -9.31 -4.66 4.13
N PRO A 83 -9.81 -3.64 4.85
CA PRO A 83 -10.55 -3.78 6.11
C PRO A 83 -11.87 -4.56 5.93
N PRO A 84 -12.59 -4.91 7.02
CA PRO A 84 -13.81 -5.73 6.91
C PRO A 84 -14.85 -5.20 5.90
N GLU A 85 -14.94 -3.88 5.74
CA GLU A 85 -15.85 -3.20 4.81
C GLU A 85 -15.57 -3.55 3.35
N ALA A 86 -14.33 -3.92 3.01
CA ALA A 86 -13.98 -4.32 1.66
C ALA A 86 -14.72 -5.59 1.19
N LYS A 87 -15.18 -6.43 2.12
CA LYS A 87 -15.94 -7.64 1.82
C LYS A 87 -17.33 -7.37 1.24
N GLU A 88 -17.86 -6.17 1.50
CA GLU A 88 -19.18 -5.74 1.01
C GLU A 88 -19.10 -5.15 -0.41
N VAL A 89 -17.88 -4.91 -0.92
CA VAL A 89 -17.68 -4.34 -2.25
C VAL A 89 -17.82 -5.42 -3.33
N ALA A 90 -18.34 -5.02 -4.50
CA ALA A 90 -18.55 -5.94 -5.63
C ALA A 90 -17.22 -6.57 -6.09
N SER A 91 -17.16 -7.90 -6.13
CA SER A 91 -15.99 -8.62 -6.65
C SER A 91 -16.03 -8.73 -8.18
N VAL A 92 -14.92 -8.45 -8.84
CA VAL A 92 -14.73 -8.54 -10.30
C VAL A 92 -13.74 -9.66 -10.68
N GLY A 93 -13.78 -10.78 -9.98
CA GLY A 93 -12.96 -11.95 -10.25
C GLY A 93 -11.73 -12.06 -9.36
N SER A 94 -10.61 -12.54 -9.89
CA SER A 94 -9.34 -12.66 -9.18
C SER A 94 -8.27 -11.74 -9.79
N HIS A 95 -7.15 -11.55 -9.08
CA HIS A 95 -6.04 -10.76 -9.60
C HIS A 95 -5.43 -11.34 -10.88
N THR A 96 -5.55 -12.65 -11.12
CA THR A 96 -5.07 -13.33 -12.32
C THR A 96 -6.11 -13.48 -13.42
N ARG A 97 -7.40 -13.23 -13.12
CA ARG A 97 -8.51 -13.32 -14.06
C ARG A 97 -9.59 -12.34 -13.68
N ILE A 98 -9.57 -11.17 -14.33
CA ILE A 98 -10.49 -10.07 -14.08
C ILE A 98 -11.72 -10.22 -14.97
N ASP A 99 -12.91 -10.06 -14.42
CA ASP A 99 -14.15 -9.94 -15.17
C ASP A 99 -14.27 -8.49 -15.68
N LEU A 100 -13.74 -8.25 -16.88
CA LEU A 100 -13.70 -6.93 -17.49
C LEU A 100 -15.09 -6.37 -17.79
N GLU A 101 -16.05 -7.22 -18.18
CA GLU A 101 -17.42 -6.78 -18.46
C GLU A 101 -18.08 -6.22 -17.19
N ARG A 102 -17.98 -6.97 -16.10
CA ARG A 102 -18.49 -6.53 -14.81
C ARG A 102 -17.76 -5.29 -14.29
N LEU A 103 -16.43 -5.22 -14.44
CA LEU A 103 -15.65 -4.08 -14.01
C LEU A 103 -16.05 -2.82 -14.77
N VAL A 104 -16.13 -2.87 -16.11
CA VAL A 104 -16.56 -1.75 -16.94
C VAL A 104 -17.99 -1.34 -16.63
N GLY A 105 -18.89 -2.30 -16.37
CA GLY A 105 -20.27 -2.05 -15.97
C GLY A 105 -20.39 -1.29 -14.63
N LEU A 106 -19.40 -1.37 -13.76
CA LEU A 106 -19.30 -0.56 -12.53
C LEU A 106 -18.81 0.87 -12.78
N ALA A 107 -18.44 1.21 -14.03
CA ALA A 107 -17.99 2.53 -14.46
C ALA A 107 -16.93 3.16 -13.53
N PRO A 108 -15.77 2.52 -13.29
CA PRO A 108 -14.70 3.12 -12.52
C PRO A 108 -14.08 4.31 -13.26
N ASP A 109 -13.69 5.33 -12.51
CA ASP A 109 -12.92 6.47 -13.02
C ASP A 109 -11.42 6.34 -12.75
N LEU A 110 -11.03 5.33 -11.95
CA LEU A 110 -9.65 4.94 -11.70
C LEU A 110 -9.57 3.44 -11.39
N VAL A 111 -8.59 2.76 -11.99
CA VAL A 111 -8.26 1.37 -11.67
C VAL A 111 -6.87 1.33 -11.03
N ILE A 112 -6.76 0.63 -9.90
CA ILE A 112 -5.46 0.37 -9.26
C ILE A 112 -5.00 -1.04 -9.64
N GLY A 113 -3.99 -1.11 -10.50
CA GLY A 113 -3.40 -2.34 -11.00
C GLY A 113 -2.15 -2.75 -10.22
N TRP A 114 -1.84 -4.04 -10.23
CA TRP A 114 -0.61 -4.59 -9.66
C TRP A 114 0.36 -4.97 -10.79
N VAL A 115 1.55 -4.35 -10.80
CA VAL A 115 2.51 -4.41 -11.93
C VAL A 115 2.81 -5.85 -12.37
N THR A 116 3.20 -6.74 -11.47
CA THR A 116 3.61 -8.11 -11.78
C THR A 116 2.51 -9.16 -11.59
N GLY A 117 1.43 -8.81 -10.92
CA GLY A 117 0.39 -9.77 -10.53
C GLY A 117 -0.86 -9.77 -11.39
N ASN A 118 -1.14 -8.68 -12.11
CA ASN A 118 -2.29 -8.65 -13.01
C ASN A 118 -1.91 -8.98 -14.46
N PRO A 119 -2.81 -9.61 -15.25
CA PRO A 119 -2.57 -9.86 -16.66
C PRO A 119 -2.46 -8.56 -17.46
N ALA A 120 -1.30 -8.29 -18.06
CA ALA A 120 -1.04 -7.04 -18.79
C ALA A 120 -2.10 -6.78 -19.88
N GLU A 121 -2.46 -7.79 -20.68
CA GLU A 121 -3.47 -7.68 -21.74
C GLU A 121 -4.83 -7.21 -21.22
N GLN A 122 -5.23 -7.61 -20.02
CA GLN A 122 -6.51 -7.16 -19.43
C GLN A 122 -6.44 -5.69 -19.01
N LEU A 123 -5.30 -5.25 -18.47
CA LEU A 123 -5.09 -3.86 -18.08
C LEU A 123 -4.96 -2.95 -19.31
N ASP A 124 -4.23 -3.39 -20.34
CA ASP A 124 -4.13 -2.68 -21.63
C ASP A 124 -5.52 -2.49 -22.28
N THR A 125 -6.41 -3.48 -22.13
CA THR A 125 -7.81 -3.37 -22.59
C THR A 125 -8.57 -2.27 -21.85
N LEU A 126 -8.39 -2.13 -20.53
CA LEU A 126 -9.03 -1.05 -19.75
C LEU A 126 -8.51 0.32 -20.19
N GLU A 127 -7.20 0.46 -20.40
CA GLU A 127 -6.61 1.71 -20.90
C GLU A 127 -7.12 2.05 -22.31
N ALA A 128 -7.24 1.08 -23.19
CA ALA A 128 -7.82 1.27 -24.54
C ALA A 128 -9.29 1.73 -24.52
N LEU A 129 -10.03 1.37 -23.46
CA LEU A 129 -11.40 1.87 -23.22
C LEU A 129 -11.42 3.27 -22.59
N GLY A 130 -10.25 3.88 -22.36
CA GLY A 130 -10.13 5.22 -21.77
C GLY A 130 -10.27 5.24 -20.25
N ILE A 131 -10.17 4.10 -19.58
CA ILE A 131 -10.20 4.00 -18.11
C ILE A 131 -8.77 4.15 -17.58
N PRO A 132 -8.45 5.18 -16.78
CA PRO A 132 -7.12 5.36 -16.23
C PRO A 132 -6.71 4.18 -15.33
N VAL A 133 -5.50 3.64 -15.54
CA VAL A 133 -4.90 2.60 -14.70
C VAL A 133 -3.67 3.18 -14.01
N PHE A 134 -3.64 3.12 -12.69
CA PHE A 134 -2.52 3.49 -11.83
C PHE A 134 -1.88 2.21 -11.27
N TYR A 135 -0.65 1.95 -11.62
CA TYR A 135 0.05 0.72 -11.25
C TYR A 135 0.79 0.88 -9.93
N ILE A 136 0.64 -0.10 -9.03
CA ILE A 136 1.36 -0.13 -7.76
C ILE A 136 2.11 -1.45 -7.60
N GLU A 137 3.32 -1.35 -7.04
CA GLU A 137 4.14 -2.46 -6.58
C GLU A 137 5.19 -1.97 -5.58
N PRO A 138 4.82 -1.62 -4.34
CA PRO A 138 5.77 -1.21 -3.33
C PRO A 138 6.81 -2.30 -3.07
N ARG A 139 8.10 -1.97 -3.16
CA ARG A 139 9.23 -2.91 -3.02
C ARG A 139 10.05 -2.70 -1.76
N ASP A 140 9.81 -1.61 -1.06
CA ASP A 140 10.44 -1.24 0.19
C ASP A 140 9.46 -0.49 1.10
N MET A 141 9.90 -0.16 2.31
CA MET A 141 9.06 0.50 3.31
C MET A 141 8.61 1.89 2.83
N GLU A 142 9.51 2.66 2.21
CA GLU A 142 9.15 3.97 1.68
C GLU A 142 8.17 3.86 0.51
N GLY A 143 8.30 2.83 -0.32
CA GLY A 143 7.33 2.54 -1.40
C GLY A 143 5.91 2.31 -0.88
N VAL A 144 5.75 1.67 0.30
CA VAL A 144 4.42 1.50 0.92
C VAL A 144 3.85 2.85 1.34
N ALA A 145 4.62 3.68 2.03
CA ALA A 145 4.18 5.01 2.46
C ALA A 145 3.87 5.92 1.26
N SER A 146 4.76 5.94 0.26
CA SER A 146 4.57 6.68 -0.99
C SER A 146 3.34 6.23 -1.78
N ALA A 147 3.05 4.92 -1.85
CA ALA A 147 1.85 4.43 -2.52
C ALA A 147 0.58 4.98 -1.86
N ILE A 148 0.52 5.03 -0.53
CA ILE A 148 -0.60 5.62 0.21
C ILE A 148 -0.79 7.10 -0.14
N GLU A 149 0.31 7.89 -0.14
CA GLU A 149 0.28 9.32 -0.47
C GLU A 149 -0.16 9.58 -1.92
N ARG A 150 0.35 8.78 -2.87
CA ARG A 150 -0.01 8.88 -4.29
C ARG A 150 -1.48 8.53 -4.53
N LEU A 151 -1.98 7.47 -3.91
CA LEU A 151 -3.39 7.09 -3.98
C LEU A 151 -4.28 8.15 -3.34
N ALA A 152 -3.89 8.69 -2.18
CA ALA A 152 -4.62 9.78 -1.52
C ALA A 152 -4.69 11.04 -2.39
N ARG A 153 -3.64 11.38 -3.11
CA ARG A 153 -3.62 12.51 -4.06
C ARG A 153 -4.63 12.30 -5.18
N LEU A 154 -4.65 11.12 -5.80
CA LEU A 154 -5.60 10.80 -6.87
C LEU A 154 -7.05 10.76 -6.36
N ALA A 155 -7.26 10.32 -5.13
CA ALA A 155 -8.57 10.22 -4.50
C ALA A 155 -9.06 11.53 -3.82
N GLY A 156 -8.18 12.53 -3.64
CA GLY A 156 -8.51 13.79 -2.95
C GLY A 156 -8.62 13.65 -1.44
N THR A 157 -7.87 12.72 -0.87
CA THR A 157 -7.87 12.39 0.58
C THR A 157 -6.50 12.61 1.22
N GLU A 158 -5.71 13.57 0.71
CA GLU A 158 -4.30 13.77 1.02
C GLU A 158 -4.00 13.84 2.54
N ALA A 159 -4.84 14.54 3.30
CA ALA A 159 -4.62 14.66 4.75
C ALA A 159 -4.72 13.31 5.48
N ALA A 160 -5.65 12.44 5.05
CA ALA A 160 -5.82 11.11 5.62
C ALA A 160 -4.65 10.19 5.21
N GLY A 161 -4.28 10.20 3.92
CA GLY A 161 -3.16 9.42 3.43
C GLY A 161 -1.84 9.81 4.07
N GLN A 162 -1.55 11.11 4.18
CA GLN A 162 -0.34 11.62 4.83
C GLN A 162 -0.24 11.15 6.27
N ALA A 163 -1.32 11.25 7.05
CA ALA A 163 -1.33 10.81 8.44
C ALA A 163 -1.03 9.31 8.60
N VAL A 164 -1.49 8.48 7.66
CA VAL A 164 -1.20 7.03 7.68
C VAL A 164 0.24 6.76 7.23
N ALA A 165 0.72 7.43 6.17
CA ALA A 165 2.08 7.29 5.67
C ALA A 165 3.11 7.70 6.73
N ASP A 166 2.91 8.83 7.41
CA ASP A 166 3.79 9.29 8.49
C ASP A 166 3.80 8.32 9.67
N ARG A 167 2.64 7.80 10.07
CA ARG A 167 2.56 6.79 11.11
C ARG A 167 3.30 5.51 10.72
N PHE A 168 3.19 5.08 9.46
CA PHE A 168 3.89 3.91 8.96
C PHE A 168 5.40 4.11 9.04
N ARG A 169 5.94 5.20 8.51
CA ARG A 169 7.38 5.55 8.58
C ARG A 169 7.87 5.58 10.02
N ASN A 170 7.20 6.35 10.88
CA ASN A 170 7.59 6.48 12.29
C ASN A 170 7.56 5.14 13.04
N THR A 171 6.62 4.26 12.72
CA THR A 171 6.56 2.93 13.36
C THR A 171 7.70 2.04 12.89
N MET A 172 7.98 2.01 11.57
CA MET A 172 9.08 1.20 11.03
C MET A 172 10.44 1.69 11.55
N ASP A 173 10.67 3.00 11.59
CA ASP A 173 11.88 3.61 12.17
C ASP A 173 12.03 3.27 13.66
N ALA A 174 10.94 3.31 14.43
CA ALA A 174 10.98 2.96 15.85
C ALA A 174 11.32 1.48 16.09
N LEU A 175 10.81 0.58 15.21
CA LEU A 175 11.16 -0.84 15.27
C LEU A 175 12.62 -1.08 14.90
N GLU A 176 13.13 -0.46 13.85
CA GLU A 176 14.54 -0.54 13.43
C GLU A 176 15.46 -0.01 14.51
N ASN A 177 15.19 1.17 15.08
CA ASN A 177 15.96 1.74 16.20
C ASN A 177 15.97 0.85 17.45
N ARG A 178 14.89 0.08 17.67
CA ARG A 178 14.79 -0.80 18.84
C ARG A 178 15.49 -2.15 18.64
N TYR A 179 15.44 -2.69 17.44
CA TYR A 179 15.82 -4.08 17.19
C TYR A 179 16.97 -4.25 16.19
N GLY A 180 17.22 -3.28 15.30
CA GLY A 180 18.17 -3.41 14.19
C GLY A 180 19.59 -3.71 14.63
N ASP A 181 20.08 -3.03 15.68
CA ASP A 181 21.44 -3.20 16.23
C ASP A 181 21.55 -4.31 17.28
N ARG A 182 20.49 -5.11 17.50
CA ARG A 182 20.55 -6.26 18.40
C ARG A 182 21.44 -7.37 17.84
N ALA A 183 21.94 -8.24 18.73
CA ALA A 183 22.72 -9.40 18.31
C ALA A 183 22.00 -10.17 17.19
N PRO A 184 22.62 -10.35 16.00
CA PRO A 184 21.96 -10.88 14.83
C PRO A 184 21.47 -12.32 15.07
N VAL A 185 20.27 -12.63 14.58
CA VAL A 185 19.70 -13.98 14.63
C VAL A 185 19.71 -14.56 13.21
N PRO A 186 20.53 -15.60 12.93
CA PRO A 186 20.45 -16.34 11.67
C PRO A 186 19.03 -16.86 11.45
N THR A 187 18.35 -16.31 10.43
CA THR A 187 16.92 -16.50 10.21
C THR A 187 16.65 -17.04 8.83
N PHE A 188 15.86 -18.10 8.74
CA PHE A 188 15.27 -18.57 7.52
C PHE A 188 13.79 -18.16 7.49
N TYR A 189 13.38 -17.45 6.44
CA TYR A 189 11.97 -17.17 6.17
C TYR A 189 11.45 -18.08 5.07
N GLN A 190 10.48 -18.94 5.39
CA GLN A 190 9.80 -19.81 4.44
C GLN A 190 8.58 -19.09 3.88
N VAL A 191 8.64 -18.69 2.60
CA VAL A 191 7.55 -17.98 1.92
C VAL A 191 6.60 -18.93 1.19
N TRP A 192 7.08 -20.13 0.82
CA TRP A 192 6.31 -21.18 0.15
C TRP A 192 6.86 -22.56 0.48
N ASP A 193 6.02 -23.61 0.35
CA ASP A 193 6.35 -24.97 0.77
C ASP A 193 6.76 -25.88 -0.40
N GLU A 194 5.92 -26.02 -1.42
CA GLU A 194 6.14 -26.88 -2.56
C GLU A 194 6.05 -26.11 -3.90
N PRO A 195 7.18 -25.78 -4.53
CA PRO A 195 8.56 -26.03 -4.11
C PRO A 195 8.95 -25.15 -2.94
N LEU A 196 9.87 -25.61 -2.07
CA LEU A 196 10.41 -24.82 -0.97
C LEU A 196 11.05 -23.52 -1.46
N MET A 197 10.60 -22.38 -0.94
CA MET A 197 11.08 -21.07 -1.37
C MET A 197 11.33 -20.15 -0.17
N SER A 198 12.35 -19.30 -0.33
CA SER A 198 12.69 -18.23 0.60
C SER A 198 12.57 -16.86 -0.07
N VAL A 199 13.06 -15.84 0.60
CA VAL A 199 13.22 -14.48 0.09
C VAL A 199 14.67 -14.03 0.26
N ASN A 200 15.15 -13.12 -0.61
CA ASN A 200 16.45 -12.48 -0.41
C ASN A 200 16.29 -11.14 0.36
N ASP A 201 17.41 -10.43 0.61
CA ASP A 201 17.40 -9.17 1.37
C ASP A 201 16.77 -7.98 0.61
N GLN A 202 16.66 -8.08 -0.73
CA GLN A 202 15.98 -7.06 -1.52
C GLN A 202 14.45 -7.19 -1.46
N HIS A 203 13.95 -8.35 -1.05
CA HIS A 203 12.52 -8.56 -0.86
C HIS A 203 12.04 -7.83 0.40
N LEU A 204 10.81 -7.29 0.35
CA LEU A 204 10.22 -6.55 1.47
C LEU A 204 10.29 -7.33 2.81
N ILE A 205 10.04 -8.64 2.77
CA ILE A 205 10.16 -9.50 3.96
C ILE A 205 11.62 -9.63 4.43
N GLY A 206 12.59 -9.66 3.51
CA GLY A 206 14.01 -9.63 3.85
C GLY A 206 14.37 -8.36 4.61
N GLN A 207 13.87 -7.20 4.16
CA GLN A 207 14.04 -5.93 4.86
C GLN A 207 13.38 -5.96 6.25
N VAL A 208 12.20 -6.56 6.40
CA VAL A 208 11.57 -6.76 7.73
C VAL A 208 12.45 -7.60 8.65
N VAL A 209 13.06 -8.67 8.15
CA VAL A 209 14.00 -9.48 8.93
C VAL A 209 15.17 -8.63 9.41
N GLN A 210 15.73 -7.76 8.55
CA GLN A 210 16.84 -6.85 8.90
C GLN A 210 16.42 -5.80 9.95
N ILE A 211 15.26 -5.16 9.78
CA ILE A 211 14.68 -4.22 10.76
C ILE A 211 14.61 -4.85 12.15
N CYS A 212 14.34 -6.15 12.23
CA CYS A 212 14.27 -6.89 13.49
C CYS A 212 15.64 -7.40 13.99
N GLY A 213 16.75 -7.00 13.35
CA GLY A 213 18.10 -7.51 13.68
C GLY A 213 18.24 -9.01 13.37
N GLY A 214 17.49 -9.53 12.43
CA GLY A 214 17.69 -10.87 11.88
C GLY A 214 18.75 -10.84 10.78
N GLN A 215 19.45 -11.95 10.62
CA GLN A 215 20.34 -12.20 9.49
C GLN A 215 19.68 -13.24 8.59
N ASN A 216 19.17 -12.82 7.46
CA ASN A 216 18.55 -13.73 6.50
C ASN A 216 19.63 -14.66 5.91
N VAL A 217 19.53 -15.95 6.17
CA VAL A 217 20.54 -16.94 5.72
C VAL A 217 20.59 -17.12 4.21
N PHE A 218 19.57 -16.63 3.49
CA PHE A 218 19.47 -16.62 2.02
C PHE A 218 19.44 -15.20 1.44
N GLY A 219 19.84 -14.21 2.23
CA GLY A 219 19.75 -12.79 1.87
C GLY A 219 20.53 -12.39 0.63
N GLU A 220 21.69 -13.01 0.39
CA GLU A 220 22.58 -12.68 -0.74
C GLU A 220 22.22 -13.38 -2.05
N LEU A 221 21.20 -14.24 -2.08
CA LEU A 221 20.82 -14.92 -3.30
C LEU A 221 20.29 -13.93 -4.35
N ALA A 222 20.67 -14.13 -5.62
CA ALA A 222 20.37 -13.18 -6.68
C ALA A 222 18.88 -13.08 -7.03
N ARG A 223 18.08 -14.11 -6.78
CA ARG A 223 16.64 -14.11 -7.05
C ARG A 223 15.91 -13.54 -5.84
N LEU A 224 14.92 -12.67 -6.11
CA LEU A 224 14.07 -12.08 -5.06
C LEU A 224 13.37 -13.16 -4.22
N VAL A 225 12.85 -14.18 -4.89
CA VAL A 225 12.21 -15.36 -4.27
C VAL A 225 12.90 -16.61 -4.81
N PRO A 226 14.00 -17.05 -4.17
CA PRO A 226 14.76 -18.22 -4.58
C PRO A 226 14.05 -19.52 -4.21
N ARG A 227 14.16 -20.54 -5.09
CA ARG A 227 13.89 -21.92 -4.72
C ARG A 227 15.10 -22.46 -4.01
N ILE A 228 14.87 -23.18 -2.95
CA ILE A 228 15.90 -23.84 -2.12
C ILE A 228 15.45 -25.28 -1.85
N ASP A 229 16.27 -26.05 -1.19
CA ASP A 229 15.98 -27.41 -0.71
C ASP A 229 16.29 -27.51 0.79
N ASP A 230 15.90 -28.63 1.39
CA ASP A 230 16.13 -28.89 2.81
C ASP A 230 17.61 -28.91 3.13
N GLU A 231 18.45 -29.46 2.23
CA GLU A 231 19.89 -29.54 2.38
C GLU A 231 20.53 -28.15 2.54
N ALA A 232 20.06 -27.19 1.76
CA ALA A 232 20.52 -25.79 1.87
C ALA A 232 20.16 -25.18 3.24
N VAL A 233 18.94 -25.43 3.74
CA VAL A 233 18.51 -24.96 5.07
C VAL A 233 19.31 -25.64 6.17
N LEU A 234 19.55 -26.95 6.07
CA LEU A 234 20.36 -27.70 7.03
C LEU A 234 21.81 -27.21 7.05
N ALA A 235 22.39 -26.93 5.88
CA ALA A 235 23.75 -26.40 5.76
C ALA A 235 23.87 -24.97 6.33
N ALA A 236 22.86 -24.12 6.10
CA ALA A 236 22.79 -22.77 6.66
C ALA A 236 22.54 -22.75 8.18
N ASN A 237 21.94 -23.83 8.72
CA ASN A 237 21.66 -24.03 10.13
C ASN A 237 21.08 -22.79 10.85
N PRO A 238 19.95 -22.23 10.40
CA PRO A 238 19.36 -21.04 10.97
C PRO A 238 19.00 -21.23 12.44
N GLU A 239 19.09 -20.18 13.22
CA GLU A 239 18.70 -20.17 14.63
C GLU A 239 17.21 -19.96 14.85
N ALA A 240 16.54 -19.35 13.87
CA ALA A 240 15.10 -19.20 13.82
C ALA A 240 14.57 -19.55 12.44
N ILE A 241 13.44 -20.25 12.38
CA ILE A 241 12.64 -20.47 11.17
C ILE A 241 11.31 -19.75 11.35
N ILE A 242 10.99 -18.91 10.37
CA ILE A 242 9.74 -18.17 10.33
C ILE A 242 8.96 -18.60 9.09
N ALA A 243 7.70 -18.97 9.25
CA ALA A 243 6.82 -19.31 8.15
C ALA A 243 5.52 -18.49 8.22
N GLY A 244 5.06 -18.00 7.05
CA GLY A 244 3.77 -17.34 6.91
C GLY A 244 2.63 -18.32 6.59
N GLY A 245 2.92 -19.47 6.01
CA GLY A 245 1.95 -20.50 5.64
C GLY A 245 0.91 -20.07 4.60
N MET A 246 0.05 -21.02 4.23
CA MET A 246 -1.20 -20.74 3.51
C MET A 246 -2.35 -20.67 4.51
N GLY A 247 -2.91 -19.46 4.69
CA GLY A 247 -3.96 -19.18 5.68
C GLY A 247 -3.43 -18.62 7.00
N GLU A 248 -4.29 -17.88 7.69
CA GLU A 248 -3.95 -17.00 8.81
C GLU A 248 -3.51 -17.73 10.08
N GLU A 249 -3.78 -19.03 10.19
CA GLU A 249 -3.47 -19.84 11.36
C GLU A 249 -2.67 -21.11 11.03
N ASN A 250 -2.36 -21.34 9.76
CA ASN A 250 -1.77 -22.58 9.30
C ASN A 250 -0.26 -22.65 9.58
N ARG A 251 0.11 -23.39 10.61
CA ARG A 251 1.51 -23.65 11.01
C ARG A 251 2.09 -24.93 10.41
N HIS A 252 1.41 -25.56 9.47
CA HIS A 252 1.77 -26.89 8.97
C HIS A 252 3.20 -26.93 8.42
N TRP A 253 3.65 -25.90 7.73
CA TRP A 253 5.00 -25.83 7.17
C TRP A 253 6.08 -25.93 8.23
N LEU A 254 5.86 -25.43 9.44
CA LEU A 254 6.83 -25.53 10.55
C LEU A 254 7.00 -26.96 11.07
N ASN A 255 5.96 -27.80 10.94
CA ASN A 255 6.01 -29.19 11.39
C ASN A 255 7.02 -30.03 10.60
N HIS A 256 7.23 -29.70 9.31
CA HIS A 256 8.22 -30.34 8.46
C HIS A 256 9.62 -30.29 9.10
N TRP A 257 9.99 -29.17 9.71
CA TRP A 257 11.33 -28.97 10.28
C TRP A 257 11.56 -29.76 11.57
N GLN A 258 10.53 -30.17 12.28
CA GLN A 258 10.66 -30.87 13.56
C GLN A 258 11.40 -32.22 13.46
N GLN A 259 11.45 -32.84 12.29
CA GLN A 259 12.20 -34.07 12.04
C GLN A 259 13.73 -33.88 12.12
N TYR A 260 14.20 -32.66 11.96
CA TYR A 260 15.63 -32.30 11.97
C TYR A 260 16.06 -31.80 13.35
N SER A 261 16.10 -32.67 14.34
CA SER A 261 16.36 -32.32 15.75
C SER A 261 17.71 -31.62 16.02
N HIS A 262 18.68 -31.75 15.11
CA HIS A 262 19.98 -31.10 15.20
C HIS A 262 19.98 -29.67 14.64
N LEU A 263 18.98 -29.27 13.91
CA LEU A 263 18.84 -27.92 13.39
C LEU A 263 18.69 -26.93 14.55
N ALA A 264 19.48 -25.87 14.58
CA ALA A 264 19.54 -24.94 15.70
C ALA A 264 18.16 -24.34 16.06
N ALA A 265 17.35 -24.01 15.06
CA ALA A 265 15.99 -23.54 15.24
C ALA A 265 15.09 -24.57 15.95
N VAL A 266 15.21 -25.86 15.61
CA VAL A 266 14.43 -26.94 16.23
C VAL A 266 14.94 -27.21 17.64
N ALA A 267 16.26 -27.36 17.81
CA ALA A 267 16.88 -27.64 19.12
C ALA A 267 16.59 -26.55 20.17
N LYS A 268 16.30 -25.31 19.72
CA LYS A 268 15.99 -24.15 20.57
C LYS A 268 14.49 -23.82 20.59
N ASP A 269 13.65 -24.60 19.92
CA ASP A 269 12.21 -24.34 19.79
C ASP A 269 11.93 -22.91 19.25
N ASN A 270 12.64 -22.53 18.16
CA ASN A 270 12.53 -21.25 17.48
C ASN A 270 11.85 -21.41 16.11
N LEU A 271 10.76 -22.18 16.08
CA LEU A 271 9.88 -22.31 14.92
C LEU A 271 8.70 -21.36 15.11
N PHE A 272 8.68 -20.28 14.34
CA PHE A 272 7.74 -19.19 14.54
C PHE A 272 6.79 -19.02 13.36
N PHE A 273 5.54 -18.72 13.65
CA PHE A 273 4.53 -18.37 12.67
C PHE A 273 4.24 -16.87 12.71
N VAL A 274 4.16 -16.26 11.52
CA VAL A 274 3.67 -14.89 11.31
C VAL A 274 2.55 -14.94 10.27
N PRO A 275 1.34 -14.44 10.57
CA PRO A 275 0.22 -14.47 9.63
C PRO A 275 0.59 -13.84 8.28
N PRO A 276 0.31 -14.50 7.14
CA PRO A 276 0.71 -14.02 5.82
C PRO A 276 0.10 -12.68 5.46
N SER A 277 -1.12 -12.38 5.88
CA SER A 277 -1.76 -11.09 5.63
C SER A 277 -1.04 -9.90 6.28
N LEU A 278 -0.25 -10.14 7.34
CA LEU A 278 0.51 -9.11 8.04
C LEU A 278 1.88 -8.82 7.42
N ILE A 279 2.44 -9.75 6.62
CA ILE A 279 3.84 -9.64 6.19
C ILE A 279 4.05 -9.88 4.69
N GLN A 280 3.15 -10.58 4.01
CA GLN A 280 3.28 -10.88 2.58
C GLN A 280 2.60 -9.84 1.67
N ARG A 281 1.81 -8.92 2.25
CA ARG A 281 1.18 -7.82 1.53
C ARG A 281 1.93 -6.52 1.84
N PRO A 282 2.38 -5.74 0.82
CA PRO A 282 3.03 -4.44 1.03
C PRO A 282 1.98 -3.37 1.41
N THR A 283 1.49 -3.43 2.65
CA THR A 283 0.40 -2.59 3.17
C THR A 283 0.75 -2.07 4.56
N PRO A 284 -0.01 -1.12 5.15
CA PRO A 284 0.24 -0.65 6.51
C PRO A 284 0.22 -1.74 7.59
N ARG A 285 -0.38 -2.91 7.33
CA ARG A 285 -0.37 -4.06 8.25
C ARG A 285 1.03 -4.63 8.47
N LEU A 286 1.99 -4.29 7.60
CA LEU A 286 3.42 -4.58 7.84
C LEU A 286 3.92 -4.03 9.17
N MET A 287 3.37 -2.94 9.72
CA MET A 287 3.73 -2.47 11.06
C MET A 287 3.51 -3.55 12.12
N GLU A 288 2.34 -4.19 12.08
CA GLU A 288 1.98 -5.27 13.00
C GLU A 288 2.78 -6.55 12.72
N GLY A 289 2.93 -6.91 11.45
CA GLY A 289 3.72 -8.07 11.03
C GLY A 289 5.20 -7.95 11.42
N THR A 290 5.79 -6.76 11.24
CA THR A 290 7.18 -6.46 11.62
C THR A 290 7.35 -6.52 13.14
N GLN A 291 6.45 -5.89 13.90
CA GLN A 291 6.48 -5.96 15.35
C GLN A 291 6.46 -7.40 15.84
N LEU A 292 5.52 -8.21 15.31
CA LEU A 292 5.40 -9.62 15.69
C LEU A 292 6.67 -10.42 15.35
N LEU A 293 7.27 -10.19 14.16
CA LEU A 293 8.52 -10.84 13.77
C LEU A 293 9.68 -10.43 14.69
N CYS A 294 9.82 -9.14 14.99
CA CYS A 294 10.83 -8.64 15.92
C CYS A 294 10.72 -9.28 17.31
N GLU A 295 9.51 -9.43 17.83
CA GLU A 295 9.25 -10.10 19.11
C GLU A 295 9.67 -11.59 19.07
N LYS A 296 9.44 -12.28 17.93
CA LYS A 296 9.88 -13.68 17.75
C LYS A 296 11.41 -13.80 17.75
N LEU A 297 12.09 -12.89 17.05
CA LEU A 297 13.56 -12.87 17.07
C LEU A 297 14.13 -12.49 18.44
N GLU A 298 13.44 -11.64 19.21
CA GLU A 298 13.84 -11.34 20.57
C GLU A 298 13.70 -12.56 21.49
N ILE A 299 12.66 -13.36 21.35
CA ILE A 299 12.54 -14.66 22.05
C ILE A 299 13.72 -15.58 21.70
N ALA A 300 14.14 -15.65 20.43
CA ALA A 300 15.29 -16.45 20.02
C ALA A 300 16.58 -15.97 20.67
N ARG A 301 16.79 -14.64 20.83
CA ARG A 301 17.94 -14.06 21.55
C ARG A 301 17.96 -14.42 23.02
N GLN A 302 16.82 -14.28 23.70
CA GLN A 302 16.71 -14.60 25.13
C GLN A 302 17.03 -16.07 25.43
N LYS A 303 16.67 -16.99 24.53
CA LYS A 303 17.01 -18.42 24.68
C LYS A 303 18.51 -18.71 24.53
N ARG A 304 19.32 -17.78 24.04
CA ARG A 304 20.82 -17.90 24.06
C ARG A 304 21.37 -17.64 25.44
N GLU A 305 20.80 -16.70 26.21
CA GLU A 305 21.32 -16.19 27.47
C GLU A 305 21.02 -17.13 28.64
N HIS A 306 20.03 -18.02 28.48
CA HIS A 306 19.61 -18.95 29.53
C HIS A 306 20.30 -20.33 29.46
N ARG A 307 21.42 -20.48 28.76
CA ARG A 307 22.30 -21.63 28.74
C ARG A 307 23.63 -21.24 29.35
#